data_204f0448166c45ce6850c0a84a50fecb
#
_entry.id   204f0448166c45ce6850c0a84a50fecb
#
_cell.length_a   1.000
_cell.length_b   1.000
_cell.length_c   1.000
_cell.angle_alpha   90.00
_cell.angle_beta   90.00
_cell.angle_gamma   90.00
#
_symmetry.space_group_name_H-M   'P 1'
#
loop_
_entity.id
_entity.type
_entity.pdbx_description
1 polymer ?
#
loop_
_entity_poly.entity_id
_entity_poly.type
_entity_poly.pdbx_seq_one_letter_code
_entity_poly.pdbx_strand_id
1 'polypeptide(L)'
;RNFDLCVVAIGDDFQSSLETTALLKENGAPFVLSRAARDVHAKFLLRNGADDVIYPERQMANWSAVRYTADHVFDYIELTDDHSIFETAVPASWVGKTIVELAVRQKYHINVLATKCNGNLEPLPGPTHCFRADETIFVLGSNRDVQRFLNL
;
A
#
# COMPACT_ATOMS: atom_id res chain seq x y z
N ARG A 1 -5.17 -25.02 24.32
CA ARG A 1 -4.53 -25.17 22.97
C ARG A 1 -5.56 -24.97 21.86
N ASN A 2 -6.19 -23.77 21.78
CA ASN A 2 -7.23 -23.48 20.78
C ASN A 2 -6.94 -22.12 20.12
N PHE A 3 -5.71 -21.85 19.76
CA PHE A 3 -5.33 -20.63 19.04
C PHE A 3 -4.97 -21.02 17.60
N ASP A 4 -5.58 -20.36 16.64
CA ASP A 4 -5.32 -20.54 15.22
C ASP A 4 -4.12 -19.70 14.75
N LEU A 5 -3.82 -18.62 15.49
CA LEU A 5 -2.74 -17.69 15.23
C LEU A 5 -1.99 -17.35 16.52
N CYS A 6 -0.67 -17.40 16.46
CA CYS A 6 0.23 -16.86 17.47
C CYS A 6 1.04 -15.70 16.90
N VAL A 7 1.08 -14.57 17.60
CA VAL A 7 1.82 -13.39 17.17
C VAL A 7 3.00 -13.12 18.10
N VAL A 8 4.21 -13.11 17.57
CA VAL A 8 5.44 -12.74 18.28
C VAL A 8 5.77 -11.28 17.94
N ALA A 9 5.34 -10.37 18.82
CA ALA A 9 5.48 -8.92 18.62
C ALA A 9 6.71 -8.32 19.36
N ILE A 10 7.71 -9.13 19.69
CA ILE A 10 8.93 -8.69 20.37
C ILE A 10 9.78 -7.88 19.38
N GLY A 11 10.05 -6.60 19.72
CA GLY A 11 10.74 -5.66 18.84
C GLY A 11 12.22 -5.49 19.14
N ASP A 12 12.58 -5.40 20.41
CA ASP A 12 13.90 -4.93 20.85
C ASP A 12 14.86 -6.07 21.23
N ASP A 13 14.34 -7.28 21.39
CA ASP A 13 15.12 -8.48 21.72
C ASP A 13 14.91 -9.56 20.64
N PHE A 14 15.85 -9.57 19.69
CA PHE A 14 15.79 -10.54 18.58
C PHE A 14 15.98 -11.98 19.04
N GLN A 15 16.81 -12.22 20.05
CA GLN A 15 17.02 -13.58 20.57
C GLN A 15 15.74 -14.12 21.17
N SER A 16 15.09 -13.37 22.07
CA SER A 16 13.80 -13.75 22.66
C SER A 16 12.70 -13.95 21.59
N SER A 17 12.69 -13.11 20.55
CA SER A 17 11.77 -13.27 19.41
C SER A 17 11.99 -14.58 18.67
N LEU A 18 13.24 -14.92 18.40
CA LEU A 18 13.63 -16.15 17.69
C LEU A 18 13.28 -17.41 18.51
N GLU A 19 13.65 -17.42 19.81
CA GLU A 19 13.35 -18.53 20.72
C GLU A 19 11.85 -18.74 20.90
N THR A 20 11.09 -17.64 21.09
CA THR A 20 9.63 -17.71 21.21
C THR A 20 8.98 -18.26 19.95
N THR A 21 9.43 -17.83 18.77
CA THR A 21 8.95 -18.33 17.48
C THR A 21 9.16 -19.84 17.37
N ALA A 22 10.38 -20.32 17.65
CA ALA A 22 10.70 -21.74 17.63
C ALA A 22 9.83 -22.55 18.60
N LEU A 23 9.76 -22.11 19.85
CA LEU A 23 8.97 -22.80 20.89
C LEU A 23 7.47 -22.87 20.53
N LEU A 24 6.91 -21.85 19.92
CA LEU A 24 5.51 -21.88 19.46
C LEU A 24 5.30 -22.96 18.39
N LYS A 25 6.19 -23.04 17.41
CA LYS A 25 6.11 -24.06 16.34
C LYS A 25 6.34 -25.48 16.89
N GLU A 26 7.34 -25.67 17.75
CA GLU A 26 7.60 -26.95 18.41
C GLU A 26 6.40 -27.42 19.27
N ASN A 27 5.66 -26.49 19.86
CA ASN A 27 4.43 -26.79 20.59
C ASN A 27 3.19 -26.93 19.71
N GLY A 28 3.32 -26.92 18.39
CA GLY A 28 2.27 -27.18 17.41
C GLY A 28 1.35 -26.00 17.15
N ALA A 29 1.83 -24.76 17.28
CA ALA A 29 1.07 -23.59 16.85
C ALA A 29 0.78 -23.68 15.33
N PRO A 30 -0.49 -23.60 14.89
CA PRO A 30 -0.85 -23.76 13.48
C PRO A 30 -0.23 -22.69 12.61
N PHE A 31 -0.28 -21.43 13.06
CA PHE A 31 0.30 -20.28 12.36
C PHE A 31 1.03 -19.37 13.35
N VAL A 32 2.28 -19.03 13.04
CA VAL A 32 3.12 -18.11 13.83
C VAL A 32 3.52 -16.92 12.96
N LEU A 33 3.02 -15.74 13.34
CA LEU A 33 3.37 -14.46 12.75
C LEU A 33 4.41 -13.77 13.63
N SER A 34 5.59 -13.43 13.10
CA SER A 34 6.65 -12.80 13.87
C SER A 34 6.98 -11.40 13.36
N ARG A 35 7.30 -10.47 14.28
CA ARG A 35 7.78 -9.14 13.93
C ARG A 35 9.27 -9.14 13.67
N ALA A 36 9.70 -8.57 12.54
CA ALA A 36 11.09 -8.29 12.26
C ALA A 36 11.38 -6.79 12.33
N ALA A 37 12.58 -6.44 12.81
CA ALA A 37 13.08 -5.07 12.80
C ALA A 37 14.12 -4.83 11.68
N ARG A 38 14.58 -5.89 11.00
CA ARG A 38 15.58 -5.85 9.91
C ARG A 38 15.35 -7.00 8.94
N ASP A 39 15.79 -6.85 7.69
CA ASP A 39 15.67 -7.91 6.67
C ASP A 39 16.35 -9.22 7.08
N VAL A 40 17.49 -9.14 7.76
CA VAL A 40 18.19 -10.33 8.25
C VAL A 40 17.37 -11.04 9.34
N HIS A 41 16.68 -10.31 10.21
CA HIS A 41 15.79 -10.88 11.24
C HIS A 41 14.63 -11.61 10.59
N ALA A 42 13.99 -11.04 9.56
CA ALA A 42 12.90 -11.68 8.82
C ALA A 42 13.34 -13.04 8.27
N LYS A 43 14.51 -13.10 7.63
CA LYS A 43 15.06 -14.36 7.09
C LYS A 43 15.30 -15.41 8.17
N PHE A 44 15.80 -15.02 9.34
CA PHE A 44 16.04 -15.96 10.43
C PHE A 44 14.73 -16.43 11.07
N LEU A 45 13.75 -15.56 11.28
CA LEU A 45 12.46 -15.91 11.83
C LEU A 45 11.71 -16.92 10.94
N LEU A 46 11.67 -16.69 9.62
CA LEU A 46 11.09 -17.64 8.65
C LEU A 46 11.80 -19.00 8.69
N ARG A 47 13.13 -19.01 8.74
CA ARG A 47 13.91 -20.26 8.83
C ARG A 47 13.71 -20.99 10.16
N ASN A 48 13.35 -20.24 11.20
CA ASN A 48 13.16 -20.77 12.55
C ASN A 48 11.70 -21.15 12.85
N GLY A 49 10.85 -21.15 11.83
CA GLY A 49 9.49 -21.66 11.89
C GLY A 49 8.38 -20.62 11.91
N ALA A 50 8.65 -19.33 11.76
CA ALA A 50 7.58 -18.37 11.47
C ALA A 50 6.94 -18.72 10.12
N ASP A 51 5.61 -18.71 10.05
CA ASP A 51 4.86 -18.91 8.81
C ASP A 51 4.83 -17.63 7.99
N ASP A 52 4.84 -16.46 8.68
CA ASP A 52 4.94 -15.16 8.04
C ASP A 52 5.65 -14.16 8.95
N VAL A 53 6.14 -13.07 8.38
CA VAL A 53 6.87 -12.01 9.10
C VAL A 53 6.38 -10.65 8.68
N ILE A 54 5.98 -9.84 9.66
CA ILE A 54 5.68 -8.42 9.47
C ILE A 54 6.90 -7.56 9.79
N TYR A 55 7.09 -6.51 8.99
CA TYR A 55 8.16 -5.52 9.18
C TYR A 55 7.57 -4.11 9.14
N PRO A 56 6.93 -3.66 10.26
CA PRO A 56 6.14 -2.43 10.30
C PRO A 56 6.97 -1.19 9.96
N GLU A 57 8.20 -1.10 10.45
CA GLU A 57 9.07 0.05 10.22
C GLU A 57 9.40 0.23 8.74
N ARG A 58 9.64 -0.85 8.01
CA ARG A 58 9.90 -0.82 6.57
C ARG A 58 8.65 -0.40 5.79
N GLN A 59 7.50 -0.97 6.15
CA GLN A 59 6.23 -0.64 5.50
C GLN A 59 5.89 0.84 5.71
N MET A 60 6.04 1.34 6.94
CA MET A 60 5.81 2.75 7.25
C MET A 60 6.85 3.68 6.61
N ALA A 61 8.12 3.28 6.52
CA ALA A 61 9.15 4.05 5.83
C ALA A 61 8.87 4.19 4.34
N ASN A 62 8.48 3.09 3.67
CA ASN A 62 8.10 3.11 2.26
C ASN A 62 6.87 4.00 2.04
N TRP A 63 5.83 3.82 2.84
CA TRP A 63 4.63 4.64 2.77
C TRP A 63 4.94 6.13 2.97
N SER A 64 5.73 6.47 4.00
CA SER A 64 6.12 7.85 4.28
C SER A 64 6.99 8.43 3.16
N ALA A 65 7.93 7.65 2.62
CA ALA A 65 8.75 8.10 1.51
C ALA A 65 7.89 8.50 0.31
N VAL A 66 6.97 7.64 -0.13
CA VAL A 66 6.08 7.95 -1.26
C VAL A 66 5.21 9.17 -0.97
N ARG A 67 4.54 9.19 0.20
CA ARG A 67 3.61 10.25 0.57
C ARG A 67 4.26 11.63 0.67
N TYR A 68 5.47 11.72 1.22
CA TYR A 68 6.12 13.00 1.52
C TYR A 68 7.13 13.45 0.46
N THR A 69 7.49 12.62 -0.50
CA THR A 69 8.39 13.00 -1.60
C THR A 69 7.65 13.31 -2.89
N ALA A 70 6.42 12.85 -3.05
CA ALA A 70 5.61 13.14 -4.24
C ALA A 70 4.66 14.31 -3.93
N ASP A 71 4.80 15.41 -4.68
CA ASP A 71 3.84 16.50 -4.64
C ASP A 71 2.47 15.97 -5.09
N HIS A 72 1.41 16.38 -4.35
CA HIS A 72 0.01 16.04 -4.65
C HIS A 72 -0.42 14.58 -4.38
N VAL A 73 0.42 13.70 -3.81
CA VAL A 73 -0.01 12.38 -3.33
C VAL A 73 -0.47 12.48 -1.88
N PHE A 74 -1.72 12.11 -1.62
CA PHE A 74 -2.32 12.15 -0.28
C PHE A 74 -2.23 10.81 0.44
N ASP A 75 -2.34 9.71 -0.33
CA ASP A 75 -2.23 8.36 0.19
C ASP A 75 -1.88 7.36 -0.92
N TYR A 76 -1.36 6.18 -0.55
CA TYR A 76 -1.16 5.10 -1.52
C TYR A 76 -1.28 3.73 -0.88
N ILE A 77 -1.70 2.75 -1.68
CA ILE A 77 -1.80 1.34 -1.32
C ILE A 77 -0.98 0.54 -2.33
N GLU A 78 0.07 -0.09 -1.87
CA GLU A 78 0.87 -1.03 -2.66
C GLU A 78 0.08 -2.31 -2.88
N LEU A 79 -0.09 -2.74 -4.13
CA LEU A 79 -0.76 -3.99 -4.50
C LEU A 79 0.25 -5.07 -4.84
N THR A 80 1.30 -4.68 -5.54
CA THR A 80 2.44 -5.51 -5.92
C THR A 80 3.68 -4.61 -5.97
N ASP A 81 4.85 -5.19 -6.13
CA ASP A 81 6.12 -4.45 -6.26
C ASP A 81 6.09 -3.36 -7.36
N ASP A 82 5.22 -3.50 -8.37
CA ASP A 82 5.15 -2.60 -9.52
C ASP A 82 3.80 -1.88 -9.70
N HIS A 83 2.76 -2.23 -8.95
CA HIS A 83 1.43 -1.66 -9.09
C HIS A 83 0.88 -1.16 -7.77
N SER A 84 0.31 0.04 -7.78
CA SER A 84 -0.27 0.66 -6.60
C SER A 84 -1.53 1.46 -6.93
N ILE A 85 -2.32 1.71 -5.91
CA ILE A 85 -3.41 2.69 -5.94
C ILE A 85 -2.90 3.95 -5.24
N PHE A 86 -3.10 5.11 -5.87
CA PHE A 86 -2.72 6.42 -5.32
C PHE A 86 -3.95 7.31 -5.17
N GLU A 87 -4.06 7.99 -4.03
CA GLU A 87 -4.93 9.16 -3.89
C GLU A 87 -4.13 10.42 -4.23
N THR A 88 -4.59 11.16 -5.25
CA THR A 88 -3.90 12.37 -5.71
C THR A 88 -4.89 13.49 -6.06
N ALA A 89 -4.40 14.72 -6.09
CA ALA A 89 -5.17 15.84 -6.61
C ALA A 89 -5.48 15.64 -8.09
N VAL A 90 -6.59 16.23 -8.55
CA VAL A 90 -6.88 16.32 -9.98
C VAL A 90 -5.88 17.28 -10.64
N PRO A 91 -5.14 16.85 -11.68
CA PRO A 91 -4.25 17.74 -12.39
C PRO A 91 -5.02 18.97 -12.95
N ALA A 92 -4.41 20.14 -12.90
CA ALA A 92 -5.05 21.36 -13.39
C ALA A 92 -5.51 21.23 -14.87
N SER A 93 -4.76 20.48 -15.68
CA SER A 93 -5.08 20.20 -17.08
C SER A 93 -6.32 19.31 -17.30
N TRP A 94 -6.80 18.63 -16.23
CA TRP A 94 -7.96 17.76 -16.27
C TRP A 94 -9.25 18.44 -15.80
N VAL A 95 -9.14 19.53 -15.03
CA VAL A 95 -10.29 20.26 -14.49
C VAL A 95 -11.23 20.70 -15.61
N GLY A 96 -12.51 20.40 -15.46
CA GLY A 96 -13.56 20.70 -16.43
C GLY A 96 -13.66 19.73 -17.61
N LYS A 97 -12.84 18.67 -17.63
CA LYS A 97 -12.89 17.62 -18.67
C LYS A 97 -13.42 16.32 -18.11
N THR A 98 -14.01 15.51 -18.98
CA THR A 98 -14.52 14.19 -18.62
C THR A 98 -13.47 13.09 -18.78
N ILE A 99 -13.70 11.94 -18.12
CA ILE A 99 -12.85 10.75 -18.24
C ILE A 99 -12.70 10.32 -19.71
N VAL A 100 -13.79 10.41 -20.49
CA VAL A 100 -13.78 10.05 -21.93
C VAL A 100 -12.96 11.03 -22.73
N GLU A 101 -13.14 12.34 -22.56
CA GLU A 101 -12.38 13.36 -23.29
C GLU A 101 -10.88 13.25 -23.03
N LEU A 102 -10.51 12.88 -21.81
CA LEU A 102 -9.10 12.70 -21.43
C LEU A 102 -8.49 11.40 -21.96
N ALA A 103 -9.32 10.44 -22.35
CA ALA A 103 -8.90 9.10 -22.77
C ALA A 103 -7.89 8.48 -21.78
N VAL A 104 -8.21 8.54 -20.47
CA VAL A 104 -7.28 8.30 -19.36
C VAL A 104 -6.53 6.98 -19.50
N ARG A 105 -7.25 5.89 -19.79
CA ARG A 105 -6.64 4.56 -19.94
C ARG A 105 -5.68 4.47 -21.11
N GLN A 106 -6.02 5.06 -22.25
CA GLN A 106 -5.25 4.99 -23.49
C GLN A 106 -4.01 5.86 -23.40
N LYS A 107 -4.15 7.04 -22.81
CA LYS A 107 -3.09 8.07 -22.82
C LYS A 107 -2.12 7.93 -21.65
N TYR A 108 -2.63 7.58 -20.47
CA TYR A 108 -1.83 7.57 -19.24
C TYR A 108 -1.59 6.16 -18.68
N HIS A 109 -2.24 5.13 -19.24
CA HIS A 109 -2.16 3.74 -18.78
C HIS A 109 -2.55 3.54 -17.31
N ILE A 110 -3.44 4.39 -16.81
CA ILE A 110 -3.99 4.33 -15.45
C ILE A 110 -5.51 4.18 -15.48
N ASN A 111 -6.07 3.66 -14.39
CA ASN A 111 -7.51 3.58 -14.18
C ASN A 111 -7.94 4.50 -13.04
N VAL A 112 -8.94 5.34 -13.25
CA VAL A 112 -9.61 6.08 -12.18
C VAL A 112 -10.59 5.13 -11.51
N LEU A 113 -10.38 4.83 -10.25
CA LEU A 113 -11.21 3.91 -9.46
C LEU A 113 -12.30 4.64 -8.71
N ALA A 114 -12.00 5.81 -8.19
CA ALA A 114 -12.92 6.62 -7.40
C ALA A 114 -12.53 8.09 -7.49
N THR A 115 -13.50 8.97 -7.15
CA THR A 115 -13.22 10.36 -6.83
C THR A 115 -13.67 10.65 -5.40
N LYS A 116 -13.09 11.67 -4.78
CA LYS A 116 -13.43 12.06 -3.40
C LYS A 116 -13.51 13.58 -3.31
N CYS A 117 -14.62 14.08 -2.81
CA CYS A 117 -14.84 15.50 -2.61
C CYS A 117 -15.44 15.73 -1.21
N ASN A 118 -14.85 16.64 -0.44
CA ASN A 118 -15.32 16.97 0.92
C ASN A 118 -15.53 15.75 1.83
N GLY A 119 -14.66 14.73 1.71
CA GLY A 119 -14.73 13.50 2.48
C GLY A 119 -15.71 12.45 1.94
N ASN A 120 -16.53 12.79 0.94
CA ASN A 120 -17.43 11.84 0.28
C ASN A 120 -16.73 11.14 -0.88
N LEU A 121 -16.67 9.83 -0.83
CA LEU A 121 -16.10 8.98 -1.87
C LEU A 121 -17.19 8.58 -2.87
N GLU A 122 -16.96 8.82 -4.16
CA GLU A 122 -17.75 8.29 -5.27
C GLU A 122 -16.96 7.18 -5.96
N PRO A 123 -17.30 5.90 -5.74
CA PRO A 123 -16.65 4.80 -6.40
C PRO A 123 -17.15 4.68 -7.84
N LEU A 124 -16.28 4.22 -8.73
CA LEU A 124 -16.58 3.95 -10.14
C LEU A 124 -17.18 5.15 -10.88
N PRO A 125 -16.48 6.31 -10.94
CA PRO A 125 -16.99 7.46 -11.66
C PRO A 125 -17.26 7.09 -13.12
N GLY A 126 -18.43 7.51 -13.61
CA GLY A 126 -18.85 7.20 -14.97
C GLY A 126 -17.98 7.89 -16.02
N PRO A 127 -18.04 7.46 -17.29
CA PRO A 127 -17.22 8.05 -18.36
C PRO A 127 -17.46 9.53 -18.58
N THR A 128 -18.64 10.04 -18.21
CA THR A 128 -19.05 11.44 -18.30
C THR A 128 -18.76 12.24 -17.03
N HIS A 129 -18.13 11.64 -16.01
CA HIS A 129 -17.71 12.36 -14.81
C HIS A 129 -16.75 13.50 -15.22
N CYS A 130 -17.09 14.72 -14.82
CA CYS A 130 -16.34 15.92 -15.10
C CYS A 130 -15.47 16.27 -13.88
N PHE A 131 -14.16 16.25 -14.05
CA PHE A 131 -13.23 16.48 -12.95
C PHE A 131 -13.28 17.91 -12.44
N ARG A 132 -13.19 18.05 -11.11
CA ARG A 132 -13.24 19.32 -10.40
C ARG A 132 -11.93 19.60 -9.68
N ALA A 133 -11.65 20.88 -9.47
CA ALA A 133 -10.43 21.32 -8.78
C ALA A 133 -10.40 20.98 -7.27
N ASP A 134 -11.58 20.80 -6.67
CA ASP A 134 -11.78 20.54 -5.23
C ASP A 134 -11.91 19.04 -4.90
N GLU A 135 -11.66 18.16 -5.86
CA GLU A 135 -11.71 16.73 -5.63
C GLU A 135 -10.33 16.07 -5.71
N THR A 136 -10.20 14.90 -5.09
CA THR A 136 -9.08 13.97 -5.27
C THR A 136 -9.55 12.76 -6.05
N ILE A 137 -8.61 12.08 -6.69
CA ILE A 137 -8.87 10.87 -7.48
C ILE A 137 -8.03 9.70 -6.96
N PHE A 138 -8.63 8.52 -6.99
CA PHE A 138 -7.93 7.27 -6.73
C PHE A 138 -7.60 6.63 -8.07
N VAL A 139 -6.32 6.48 -8.34
CA VAL A 139 -5.82 5.92 -9.62
C VAL A 139 -5.04 4.65 -9.38
N LEU A 140 -5.31 3.62 -10.19
CA LEU A 140 -4.55 2.37 -10.25
C LEU A 140 -3.69 2.37 -11.51
N GLY A 141 -2.41 2.05 -11.35
CA GLY A 141 -1.49 1.89 -12.46
C GLY A 141 -0.15 1.31 -12.02
N SER A 142 0.75 1.11 -12.99
CA SER A 142 2.12 0.80 -12.65
C SER A 142 2.79 2.01 -11.97
N ASN A 143 3.74 1.76 -11.08
CA ASN A 143 4.46 2.83 -10.39
C ASN A 143 5.09 3.82 -11.39
N ARG A 144 5.55 3.31 -12.53
CA ARG A 144 6.11 4.12 -13.62
C ARG A 144 5.08 5.03 -14.28
N ASP A 145 3.90 4.50 -14.60
CA ASP A 145 2.85 5.26 -15.30
C ASP A 145 2.21 6.30 -14.37
N VAL A 146 2.05 5.95 -13.08
CA VAL A 146 1.57 6.90 -12.07
C VAL A 146 2.58 8.03 -11.87
N GLN A 147 3.89 7.74 -11.80
CA GLN A 147 4.89 8.81 -11.70
C GLN A 147 4.88 9.75 -12.92
N ARG A 148 4.67 9.21 -14.13
CA ARG A 148 4.51 10.05 -15.34
C ARG A 148 3.26 10.92 -15.27
N PHE A 149 2.19 10.36 -14.73
CA PHE A 149 0.93 11.08 -14.54
C PHE A 149 1.07 12.20 -13.49
N LEU A 150 1.75 11.97 -12.37
CA LEU A 150 1.95 12.96 -11.31
C LEU A 150 2.83 14.16 -11.75
N ASN A 151 3.59 14.02 -12.81
CA ASN A 151 4.43 15.08 -13.39
C ASN A 151 3.70 15.91 -14.47
N LEU A 152 2.37 15.83 -14.59
CA LEU A 152 1.53 16.62 -15.48
C LEU A 152 1.19 17.98 -14.89
#